data_ef389b433161723970b5da3c380f9092
#
_entry.id   ef389b433161723970b5da3c380f9092
#
_cell.length_a   1.000
_cell.length_b   1.000
_cell.length_c   1.000
_cell.angle_alpha   90.00
_cell.angle_beta   90.00
_cell.angle_gamma   90.00
#
_symmetry.space_group_name_H-M   'P 1'
#
loop_
_entity.id
_entity.type
_entity.pdbx_description
1 polymer ?
#
loop_
_entity_poly.entity_id
_entity_poly.type
_entity_poly.pdbx_seq_one_letter_code
_entity_poly.pdbx_strand_id
1 'polypeptide(L)'
;MDFFNLIGIPVHELGHLLFGLFFGYHIDQVCLYRTTKKAIHSGGTLGFVKMHHENHSFLQKLQGDLGQFFIGIGPLLFGPAVIYIISRFLPENIRTLPFSFQKGWAISLKALQQLRASDIIFLFVFLYIIMGISLNMELSRQDMHLACKGLILLEVIFLILSGLSVLFHWNLQYSIDILFRWNLLISSIGIISALIANLISLI
;
A
#
# COMPACT_ATOMS: atom_id res chain seq x y z
N MET A 1 5.57 1.54 -21.49
CA MET A 1 5.39 1.58 -20.04
C MET A 1 4.65 2.81 -19.51
N ASP A 2 4.75 3.96 -20.18
CA ASP A 2 4.09 5.22 -19.72
C ASP A 2 2.56 5.13 -19.56
N PHE A 3 1.92 4.22 -20.28
CA PHE A 3 0.46 4.06 -20.26
C PHE A 3 -0.07 3.58 -18.90
N PHE A 4 0.58 2.60 -18.27
CA PHE A 4 0.20 2.12 -16.94
C PHE A 4 0.64 3.06 -15.82
N ASN A 5 1.73 3.79 -16.04
CA ASN A 5 2.26 4.74 -15.08
C ASN A 5 1.34 5.95 -14.88
N LEU A 6 0.50 6.27 -15.87
CA LEU A 6 -0.43 7.40 -15.80
C LEU A 6 -1.43 7.31 -14.65
N ILE A 7 -1.84 6.09 -14.28
CA ILE A 7 -2.76 5.84 -13.15
C ILE A 7 -2.00 5.35 -11.93
N GLY A 8 -1.06 4.44 -12.13
CA GLY A 8 -0.39 3.77 -11.01
C GLY A 8 0.47 4.71 -10.18
N ILE A 9 1.27 5.57 -10.80
CA ILE A 9 2.14 6.50 -10.08
C ILE A 9 1.34 7.52 -9.26
N PRO A 10 0.31 8.21 -9.81
CA PRO A 10 -0.53 9.07 -8.99
C PRO A 10 -1.14 8.37 -7.77
N VAL A 11 -1.62 7.14 -7.91
CA VAL A 11 -2.17 6.37 -6.79
C VAL A 11 -1.09 6.04 -5.76
N HIS A 12 0.12 5.69 -6.20
CA HIS A 12 1.28 5.47 -5.34
C HIS A 12 1.62 6.71 -4.51
N GLU A 13 1.80 7.85 -5.18
CA GLU A 13 2.15 9.12 -4.52
C GLU A 13 1.04 9.63 -3.60
N LEU A 14 -0.23 9.41 -3.98
CA LEU A 14 -1.38 9.72 -3.11
C LEU A 14 -1.38 8.87 -1.85
N GLY A 15 -0.89 7.63 -1.91
CA GLY A 15 -0.69 6.79 -0.72
C GLY A 15 0.26 7.45 0.28
N HIS A 16 1.44 7.90 -0.16
CA HIS A 16 2.38 8.64 0.69
C HIS A 16 1.77 9.93 1.24
N LEU A 17 1.12 10.70 0.37
CA LEU A 17 0.49 11.97 0.74
C LEU A 17 -0.57 11.79 1.82
N LEU A 18 -1.46 10.82 1.66
CA LEU A 18 -2.56 10.57 2.59
C LEU A 18 -2.05 10.23 4.00
N PHE A 19 -1.10 9.30 4.08
CA PHE A 19 -0.52 8.93 5.37
C PHE A 19 0.36 10.03 5.95
N GLY A 20 1.08 10.79 5.12
CA GLY A 20 1.81 11.96 5.58
C GLY A 20 0.89 12.98 6.26
N LEU A 21 -0.22 13.34 5.63
CA LEU A 21 -1.21 14.25 6.21
C LEU A 21 -1.84 13.68 7.48
N PHE A 22 -2.17 12.39 7.51
CA PHE A 22 -2.75 11.73 8.69
C PHE A 22 -1.82 11.78 9.90
N PHE A 23 -0.52 11.65 9.69
CA PHE A 23 0.49 11.71 10.74
C PHE A 23 1.05 13.13 11.00
N GLY A 24 0.43 14.17 10.44
CA GLY A 24 0.76 15.56 10.72
C GLY A 24 2.02 16.07 10.02
N TYR A 25 2.40 15.46 8.89
CA TYR A 25 3.48 15.98 8.05
C TYR A 25 3.02 17.19 7.23
N HIS A 26 3.88 18.16 7.12
CA HIS A 26 3.71 19.30 6.24
C HIS A 26 4.18 18.93 4.83
N ILE A 27 3.37 19.24 3.85
CA ILE A 27 3.65 18.93 2.45
C ILE A 27 4.38 20.11 1.80
N ASP A 28 5.62 19.89 1.39
CA ASP A 28 6.44 20.92 0.74
C ASP A 28 6.20 20.94 -0.77
N GLN A 29 6.21 19.77 -1.40
CA GLN A 29 6.05 19.64 -2.85
C GLN A 29 5.37 18.33 -3.21
N VAL A 30 4.45 18.38 -4.17
CA VAL A 30 3.78 17.21 -4.72
C VAL A 30 3.93 17.21 -6.23
N CYS A 31 4.34 16.08 -6.76
CA CYS A 31 4.30 15.79 -8.17
C CYS A 31 3.75 14.39 -8.38
N LEU A 32 2.47 14.28 -8.71
CA LEU A 32 1.81 12.99 -8.85
C LEU A 32 2.27 12.22 -10.07
N TYR A 33 2.61 12.91 -11.17
CA TYR A 33 3.08 12.25 -12.39
C TYR A 33 3.89 13.19 -13.29
N ARG A 34 4.96 12.66 -13.87
CA ARG A 34 5.72 13.28 -14.96
C ARG A 34 5.91 12.28 -16.08
N THR A 35 5.88 12.75 -17.32
CA THR A 35 6.23 11.89 -18.45
C THR A 35 7.71 11.50 -18.38
N THR A 36 8.05 10.31 -18.87
CA THR A 36 9.43 9.78 -18.89
C THR A 36 10.43 10.77 -19.48
N LYS A 37 10.06 11.52 -20.53
CA LYS A 37 10.91 12.56 -21.11
C LYS A 37 11.25 13.67 -20.11
N LYS A 38 10.27 14.15 -19.34
CA LYS A 38 10.49 15.16 -18.29
C LYS A 38 11.24 14.60 -17.08
N ALA A 39 11.02 13.35 -16.74
CA ALA A 39 11.68 12.69 -15.63
C ALA A 39 13.20 12.58 -15.88
N ILE A 40 13.63 12.21 -17.08
CA ILE A 40 15.06 12.10 -17.45
C ILE A 40 15.81 13.42 -17.18
N HIS A 41 15.16 14.55 -17.50
CA HIS A 41 15.78 15.89 -17.28
C HIS A 41 15.71 16.37 -15.83
N SER A 42 14.96 15.70 -14.94
CA SER A 42 14.72 16.13 -13.57
C SER A 42 15.08 15.08 -12.50
N GLY A 43 16.08 14.23 -12.78
CA GLY A 43 16.60 13.26 -11.81
C GLY A 43 15.97 11.86 -11.86
N GLY A 44 15.17 11.55 -12.90
CA GLY A 44 14.68 10.19 -13.17
C GLY A 44 13.40 9.77 -12.44
N THR A 45 12.85 10.58 -11.53
CA THR A 45 11.62 10.25 -10.80
C THR A 45 10.37 10.63 -11.58
N LEU A 46 9.43 9.70 -11.70
CA LEU A 46 8.15 9.88 -12.38
C LEU A 46 7.09 10.55 -11.52
N GLY A 47 7.17 10.37 -10.20
CA GLY A 47 6.35 11.03 -9.18
C GLY A 47 7.18 11.26 -7.93
N PHE A 48 6.75 12.14 -7.05
CA PHE A 48 7.31 12.29 -5.71
C PHE A 48 6.40 13.13 -4.81
N VAL A 49 6.48 12.87 -3.51
CA VAL A 49 5.94 13.72 -2.46
C VAL A 49 7.08 14.10 -1.51
N LYS A 50 7.37 15.40 -1.39
CA LYS A 50 8.30 15.92 -0.39
C LYS A 50 7.50 16.44 0.79
N MET A 51 7.87 15.99 1.98
CA MET A 51 7.21 16.36 3.20
C MET A 51 8.21 16.40 4.36
N HIS A 52 7.92 17.21 5.35
CA HIS A 52 8.69 17.29 6.59
C HIS A 52 7.75 17.23 7.80
N HIS A 53 8.29 16.83 8.95
CA HIS A 53 7.56 16.79 10.22
C HIS A 53 8.28 17.68 11.22
N GLU A 54 7.53 18.56 11.88
CA GLU A 54 8.05 19.41 12.94
C GLU A 54 8.10 18.64 14.26
N ASN A 55 9.26 18.67 14.93
CA ASN A 55 9.50 17.91 16.15
C ASN A 55 9.75 18.85 17.34
N HIS A 56 8.72 19.56 17.78
CA HIS A 56 8.81 20.48 18.92
C HIS A 56 8.62 19.78 20.28
N SER A 57 8.01 18.59 20.30
CA SER A 57 7.78 17.81 21.51
C SER A 57 8.10 16.33 21.30
N PHE A 58 8.29 15.61 22.43
CA PHE A 58 8.51 14.16 22.40
C PHE A 58 7.37 13.39 21.70
N LEU A 59 6.12 13.81 21.98
CA LEU A 59 4.94 13.16 21.36
C LEU A 59 4.88 13.41 19.86
N GLN A 60 5.22 14.63 19.40
CA GLN A 60 5.27 14.92 17.97
C GLN A 60 6.37 14.10 17.27
N LYS A 61 7.54 14.00 17.91
CA LYS A 61 8.61 13.15 17.39
C LYS A 61 8.16 11.68 17.27
N LEU A 62 7.51 11.15 18.30
CA LEU A 62 6.98 9.79 18.30
C LEU A 62 5.94 9.60 17.18
N GLN A 63 5.04 10.57 17.00
CA GLN A 63 4.05 10.58 15.93
C GLN A 63 4.72 10.60 14.54
N GLY A 64 5.74 11.44 14.35
CA GLY A 64 6.50 11.52 13.12
C GLY A 64 7.24 10.19 12.82
N ASP A 65 7.92 9.62 13.80
CA ASP A 65 8.66 8.38 13.63
C ASP A 65 7.72 7.19 13.33
N LEU A 66 6.53 7.12 13.97
CA LEU A 66 5.49 6.16 13.60
C LEU A 66 4.94 6.42 12.21
N GLY A 67 4.76 7.69 11.86
CA GLY A 67 4.27 8.09 10.54
C GLY A 67 5.17 7.60 9.41
N GLN A 68 6.49 7.52 9.63
CA GLN A 68 7.43 7.00 8.63
C GLN A 68 7.07 5.57 8.17
N PHE A 69 6.63 4.70 9.10
CA PHE A 69 6.19 3.37 8.74
C PHE A 69 4.98 3.41 7.79
N PHE A 70 3.94 4.13 8.18
CA PHE A 70 2.70 4.20 7.40
C PHE A 70 2.89 4.95 6.07
N ILE A 71 3.73 5.98 6.04
CA ILE A 71 4.11 6.67 4.81
C ILE A 71 4.84 5.68 3.89
N GLY A 72 5.83 4.95 4.42
CA GLY A 72 6.61 3.99 3.63
C GLY A 72 5.75 2.89 3.01
N ILE A 73 4.79 2.32 3.74
CA ILE A 73 3.87 1.29 3.21
C ILE A 73 2.59 1.87 2.59
N GLY A 74 2.44 3.19 2.59
CA GLY A 74 1.26 3.91 2.13
C GLY A 74 0.71 3.43 0.79
N PRO A 75 1.51 3.32 -0.26
CA PRO A 75 1.08 2.81 -1.56
C PRO A 75 0.48 1.40 -1.50
N LEU A 76 1.08 0.50 -0.70
CA LEU A 76 0.59 -0.88 -0.52
C LEU A 76 -0.78 -0.95 0.18
N LEU A 77 -1.11 0.03 1.01
CA LEU A 77 -2.41 0.10 1.67
C LEU A 77 -3.44 0.85 0.82
N PHE A 78 -3.02 1.94 0.20
CA PHE A 78 -3.91 2.81 -0.55
C PHE A 78 -4.31 2.22 -1.91
N GLY A 79 -3.38 1.56 -2.62
CA GLY A 79 -3.65 0.96 -3.92
C GLY A 79 -4.79 -0.07 -3.89
N PRO A 80 -4.75 -1.12 -3.02
CA PRO A 80 -5.87 -2.06 -2.87
C PRO A 80 -7.16 -1.40 -2.43
N ALA A 81 -7.11 -0.37 -1.57
CA ALA A 81 -8.29 0.38 -1.16
C ALA A 81 -8.94 1.08 -2.36
N VAL A 82 -8.16 1.71 -3.22
CA VAL A 82 -8.64 2.34 -4.46
C VAL A 82 -9.25 1.30 -5.39
N ILE A 83 -8.58 0.16 -5.61
CA ILE A 83 -9.10 -0.95 -6.43
C ILE A 83 -10.44 -1.44 -5.87
N TYR A 84 -10.52 -1.62 -4.55
CA TYR A 84 -11.75 -2.04 -3.88
C TYR A 84 -12.88 -1.03 -4.09
N ILE A 85 -12.62 0.25 -3.88
CA ILE A 85 -13.61 1.32 -4.07
C ILE A 85 -14.12 1.32 -5.53
N ILE A 86 -13.21 1.29 -6.50
CA ILE A 86 -13.57 1.28 -7.93
C ILE A 86 -14.39 0.03 -8.27
N SER A 87 -14.05 -1.13 -7.69
CA SER A 87 -14.78 -2.38 -7.92
C SER A 87 -16.28 -2.30 -7.52
N ARG A 88 -16.61 -1.40 -6.56
CA ARG A 88 -18.01 -1.20 -6.13
C ARG A 88 -18.87 -0.49 -7.18
N PHE A 89 -18.24 0.24 -8.10
CA PHE A 89 -18.91 0.93 -9.21
C PHE A 89 -19.06 0.07 -10.46
N LEU A 90 -18.51 -1.15 -10.46
CA LEU A 90 -18.68 -2.08 -11.58
C LEU A 90 -20.14 -2.54 -11.69
N PRO A 91 -20.64 -2.77 -12.93
CA PRO A 91 -21.92 -3.41 -13.16
C PRO A 91 -22.05 -4.72 -12.41
N GLU A 92 -23.25 -5.03 -11.93
CA GLU A 92 -23.50 -6.23 -11.13
C GLU A 92 -23.09 -7.52 -11.86
N ASN A 93 -23.30 -7.58 -13.16
CA ASN A 93 -22.92 -8.70 -14.01
C ASN A 93 -21.40 -9.00 -13.96
N ILE A 94 -20.56 -7.96 -13.82
CA ILE A 94 -19.11 -8.12 -13.67
C ILE A 94 -18.75 -8.46 -12.23
N ARG A 95 -19.36 -7.77 -11.27
CA ARG A 95 -19.07 -7.94 -9.84
C ARG A 95 -19.41 -9.34 -9.32
N THR A 96 -20.44 -9.97 -9.91
CA THR A 96 -20.90 -11.31 -9.54
C THR A 96 -20.27 -12.43 -10.38
N LEU A 97 -19.31 -12.11 -11.27
CA LEU A 97 -18.60 -13.14 -12.04
C LEU A 97 -17.96 -14.15 -11.07
N PRO A 98 -18.25 -15.45 -11.24
CA PRO A 98 -17.71 -16.48 -10.36
C PRO A 98 -16.25 -16.75 -10.69
N PHE A 99 -15.33 -15.91 -10.17
CA PHE A 99 -13.90 -16.20 -10.18
C PHE A 99 -13.60 -17.24 -9.10
N SER A 100 -13.85 -18.50 -9.41
CA SER A 100 -13.55 -19.59 -8.50
C SER A 100 -12.47 -20.47 -9.11
N PHE A 101 -11.28 -20.44 -8.55
CA PHE A 101 -10.21 -21.38 -8.90
C PHE A 101 -10.62 -22.85 -8.71
N GLN A 102 -11.56 -23.13 -7.80
CA GLN A 102 -12.03 -24.47 -7.49
C GLN A 102 -13.03 -25.04 -8.51
N LYS A 103 -13.77 -24.20 -9.22
CA LYS A 103 -14.82 -24.63 -10.16
C LYS A 103 -14.37 -24.66 -11.63
N GLY A 104 -13.10 -24.38 -11.90
CA GLY A 104 -12.48 -24.48 -13.20
C GLY A 104 -12.81 -23.34 -14.19
N TRP A 105 -11.93 -23.17 -15.15
CA TRP A 105 -11.98 -22.14 -16.19
C TRP A 105 -13.25 -22.14 -17.03
N ALA A 106 -13.90 -23.33 -17.20
CA ALA A 106 -15.07 -23.50 -18.05
C ALA A 106 -16.29 -22.68 -17.59
N ILE A 107 -16.48 -22.51 -16.28
CA ILE A 107 -17.62 -21.73 -15.75
C ILE A 107 -17.36 -20.24 -15.93
N SER A 108 -16.11 -19.80 -15.73
CA SER A 108 -15.72 -18.40 -15.95
C SER A 108 -15.86 -18.00 -17.42
N LEU A 109 -15.51 -18.88 -18.37
CA LEU A 109 -15.68 -18.64 -19.81
C LEU A 109 -17.16 -18.52 -20.21
N LYS A 110 -18.03 -19.40 -19.70
CA LYS A 110 -19.48 -19.30 -19.97
C LYS A 110 -20.07 -18.00 -19.40
N ALA A 111 -19.64 -17.58 -18.22
CA ALA A 111 -20.08 -16.33 -17.63
C ALA A 111 -19.63 -15.11 -18.45
N LEU A 112 -18.40 -15.14 -18.99
CA LEU A 112 -17.88 -14.10 -19.87
C LEU A 112 -18.67 -14.00 -21.19
N GLN A 113 -19.13 -15.13 -21.74
CA GLN A 113 -19.95 -15.15 -22.96
C GLN A 113 -21.33 -14.52 -22.79
N GLN A 114 -21.82 -14.40 -21.54
CA GLN A 114 -23.11 -13.78 -21.23
C GLN A 114 -23.03 -12.27 -20.99
N LEU A 115 -21.83 -11.69 -20.99
CA LEU A 115 -21.63 -10.26 -20.81
C LEU A 115 -22.12 -9.47 -22.03
N ARG A 116 -22.73 -8.33 -21.79
CA ARG A 116 -23.06 -7.37 -22.84
C ARG A 116 -21.79 -6.66 -23.33
N ALA A 117 -21.80 -6.13 -24.54
CA ALA A 117 -20.67 -5.36 -25.06
C ALA A 117 -20.23 -4.21 -24.14
N SER A 118 -21.19 -3.53 -23.49
CA SER A 118 -20.91 -2.49 -22.49
C SER A 118 -20.12 -3.04 -21.29
N ASP A 119 -20.51 -4.21 -20.78
CA ASP A 119 -19.87 -4.84 -19.62
C ASP A 119 -18.43 -5.23 -19.93
N ILE A 120 -18.17 -5.66 -21.16
CA ILE A 120 -16.82 -5.99 -21.64
C ILE A 120 -15.92 -4.75 -21.63
N ILE A 121 -16.43 -3.59 -22.07
CA ILE A 121 -15.67 -2.32 -22.02
C ILE A 121 -15.33 -1.96 -20.58
N PHE A 122 -16.31 -2.02 -19.66
CA PHE A 122 -16.06 -1.77 -18.23
C PHE A 122 -15.03 -2.72 -17.65
N LEU A 123 -15.08 -4.00 -18.02
CA LEU A 123 -14.11 -4.99 -17.59
C LEU A 123 -12.69 -4.65 -18.07
N PHE A 124 -12.51 -4.28 -19.34
CA PHE A 124 -11.21 -3.89 -19.88
C PHE A 124 -10.66 -2.62 -19.19
N VAL A 125 -11.50 -1.60 -18.99
CA VAL A 125 -11.11 -0.38 -18.27
C VAL A 125 -10.69 -0.71 -16.83
N PHE A 126 -11.44 -1.58 -16.14
CA PHE A 126 -11.13 -1.98 -14.78
C PHE A 126 -9.82 -2.78 -14.71
N LEU A 127 -9.61 -3.73 -15.63
CA LEU A 127 -8.35 -4.48 -15.72
C LEU A 127 -7.17 -3.55 -15.99
N TYR A 128 -7.34 -2.56 -16.85
CA TYR A 128 -6.30 -1.55 -17.10
C TYR A 128 -5.94 -0.77 -15.83
N ILE A 129 -6.94 -0.35 -15.06
CA ILE A 129 -6.74 0.37 -13.79
C ILE A 129 -6.02 -0.54 -12.78
N ILE A 130 -6.47 -1.79 -12.60
CA ILE A 130 -5.82 -2.76 -11.70
C ILE A 130 -4.36 -2.97 -12.09
N MET A 131 -4.10 -3.22 -13.38
CA MET A 131 -2.73 -3.43 -13.85
C MET A 131 -1.86 -2.19 -13.62
N GLY A 132 -2.38 -0.99 -13.91
CA GLY A 132 -1.67 0.26 -13.68
C GLY A 132 -1.31 0.45 -12.21
N ILE A 133 -2.26 0.24 -11.30
CA ILE A 133 -2.01 0.35 -9.85
C ILE A 133 -1.05 -0.74 -9.40
N SER A 134 -1.31 -2.02 -9.71
CA SER A 134 -0.53 -3.16 -9.22
C SER A 134 0.94 -3.11 -9.65
N LEU A 135 1.22 -2.70 -10.89
CA LEU A 135 2.59 -2.58 -11.40
C LEU A 135 3.39 -1.45 -10.74
N ASN A 136 2.70 -0.46 -10.17
CA ASN A 136 3.32 0.69 -9.51
C ASN A 136 3.20 0.65 -7.97
N MET A 137 2.79 -0.48 -7.39
CA MET A 137 2.75 -0.66 -5.93
C MET A 137 4.10 -1.08 -5.33
N GLU A 138 5.10 -1.33 -6.16
CA GLU A 138 6.44 -1.66 -5.69
C GLU A 138 7.01 -0.51 -4.86
N LEU A 139 7.49 -0.85 -3.66
CA LEU A 139 8.11 0.12 -2.76
C LEU A 139 9.50 0.47 -3.26
N SER A 140 9.79 1.77 -3.36
CA SER A 140 11.14 2.24 -3.62
C SER A 140 12.09 1.90 -2.46
N ARG A 141 13.40 1.93 -2.70
CA ARG A 141 14.40 1.76 -1.62
C ARG A 141 14.21 2.77 -0.50
N GLN A 142 13.78 3.99 -0.84
CA GLN A 142 13.51 5.04 0.13
C GLN A 142 12.28 4.70 0.98
N ASP A 143 11.20 4.21 0.37
CA ASP A 143 9.98 3.80 1.07
C ASP A 143 10.25 2.65 2.03
N MET A 144 11.01 1.65 1.57
CA MET A 144 11.47 0.53 2.41
C MET A 144 12.27 1.02 3.62
N HIS A 145 13.18 1.98 3.41
CA HIS A 145 13.97 2.54 4.50
C HIS A 145 13.11 3.28 5.53
N LEU A 146 12.13 4.08 5.07
CA LEU A 146 11.15 4.74 5.94
C LEU A 146 10.31 3.73 6.70
N ALA A 147 9.77 2.72 6.01
CA ALA A 147 8.96 1.67 6.61
C ALA A 147 9.76 0.90 7.69
N CYS A 148 11.00 0.52 7.42
CA CYS A 148 11.84 -0.19 8.40
C CYS A 148 12.12 0.64 9.65
N LYS A 149 12.39 1.94 9.53
CA LYS A 149 12.61 2.80 10.69
C LYS A 149 11.40 2.88 11.60
N GLY A 150 10.23 3.13 11.02
CA GLY A 150 8.99 3.21 11.79
C GLY A 150 8.56 1.86 12.35
N LEU A 151 8.85 0.75 11.65
CA LEU A 151 8.58 -0.60 12.11
C LEU A 151 9.32 -0.92 13.41
N ILE A 152 10.60 -0.58 13.49
CA ILE A 152 11.41 -0.80 14.71
C ILE A 152 10.76 -0.10 15.91
N LEU A 153 10.31 1.13 15.73
CA LEU A 153 9.64 1.88 16.80
C LEU A 153 8.31 1.23 17.19
N LEU A 154 7.53 0.79 16.22
CA LEU A 154 6.25 0.11 16.44
C LEU A 154 6.45 -1.19 17.23
N GLU A 155 7.46 -1.98 16.91
CA GLU A 155 7.85 -3.19 17.64
C GLU A 155 8.23 -2.89 19.09
N VAL A 156 9.03 -1.85 19.34
CA VAL A 156 9.40 -1.43 20.69
C VAL A 156 8.15 -1.03 21.50
N ILE A 157 7.21 -0.31 20.91
CA ILE A 157 5.95 0.06 21.57
C ILE A 157 5.16 -1.19 21.92
N PHE A 158 5.02 -2.15 21.01
CA PHE A 158 4.31 -3.41 21.27
C PHE A 158 4.97 -4.23 22.38
N LEU A 159 6.31 -4.29 22.44
CA LEU A 159 7.02 -4.96 23.51
C LEU A 159 6.76 -4.30 24.87
N ILE A 160 6.78 -2.96 24.93
CA ILE A 160 6.48 -2.22 26.16
C ILE A 160 5.03 -2.47 26.60
N LEU A 161 4.06 -2.35 25.70
CA LEU A 161 2.64 -2.59 26.01
C LEU A 161 2.40 -4.04 26.46
N SER A 162 3.04 -5.00 25.83
CA SER A 162 2.98 -6.41 26.23
C SER A 162 3.55 -6.63 27.63
N GLY A 163 4.70 -6.05 27.95
CA GLY A 163 5.30 -6.12 29.27
C GLY A 163 4.42 -5.47 30.35
N LEU A 164 3.85 -4.31 30.07
CA LEU A 164 2.92 -3.63 30.99
C LEU A 164 1.64 -4.45 31.23
N SER A 165 1.10 -5.10 30.20
CA SER A 165 -0.10 -5.92 30.35
C SER A 165 0.12 -7.11 31.26
N VAL A 166 1.30 -7.73 31.23
CA VAL A 166 1.68 -8.82 32.16
C VAL A 166 1.80 -8.29 33.58
N LEU A 167 2.46 -7.12 33.77
CA LEU A 167 2.66 -6.53 35.10
C LEU A 167 1.35 -6.10 35.77
N PHE A 168 0.41 -5.55 35.03
CA PHE A 168 -0.86 -5.06 35.57
C PHE A 168 -1.98 -6.08 35.56
N HIS A 169 -1.70 -7.34 35.21
CA HIS A 169 -2.68 -8.44 35.12
C HIS A 169 -3.96 -8.03 34.36
N TRP A 170 -3.82 -7.16 33.39
CA TRP A 170 -4.94 -6.81 32.54
C TRP A 170 -5.39 -8.07 31.79
N ASN A 171 -6.66 -8.42 31.98
CA ASN A 171 -7.26 -9.60 31.34
C ASN A 171 -7.43 -9.38 29.83
N LEU A 172 -6.34 -8.98 29.21
CA LEU A 172 -6.18 -8.57 27.82
C LEU A 172 -5.73 -9.75 26.95
N GLN A 173 -5.89 -10.99 27.43
CA GLN A 173 -5.44 -12.18 26.68
C GLN A 173 -5.92 -12.15 25.23
N TYR A 174 -7.17 -11.73 24.98
CA TYR A 174 -7.72 -11.60 23.64
C TYR A 174 -7.05 -10.46 22.83
N SER A 175 -6.83 -9.32 23.45
CA SER A 175 -6.20 -8.16 22.77
C SER A 175 -4.71 -8.40 22.53
N ILE A 176 -4.02 -9.09 23.46
CA ILE A 176 -2.61 -9.48 23.31
C ILE A 176 -2.46 -10.52 22.20
N ASP A 177 -3.34 -11.52 22.13
CA ASP A 177 -3.33 -12.51 21.04
C ASP A 177 -3.54 -11.85 19.67
N ILE A 178 -4.45 -10.88 19.58
CA ILE A 178 -4.65 -10.10 18.36
C ILE A 178 -3.41 -9.30 18.02
N LEU A 179 -2.86 -8.55 18.97
CA LEU A 179 -1.66 -7.73 18.75
C LEU A 179 -0.44 -8.59 18.38
N PHE A 180 -0.28 -9.75 19.04
CA PHE A 180 0.78 -10.69 18.75
C PHE A 180 0.65 -11.30 17.34
N ARG A 181 -0.56 -11.69 16.93
CA ARG A 181 -0.85 -12.19 15.58
C ARG A 181 -0.58 -11.10 14.52
N TRP A 182 -1.01 -9.87 14.77
CA TRP A 182 -0.72 -8.74 13.86
C TRP A 182 0.77 -8.43 13.77
N ASN A 183 1.48 -8.47 14.90
CA ASN A 183 2.93 -8.30 14.93
C ASN A 183 3.63 -9.38 14.11
N LEU A 184 3.31 -10.67 14.32
CA LEU A 184 3.85 -11.77 13.52
C LEU A 184 3.54 -11.61 12.02
N LEU A 185 2.34 -11.14 11.68
CA LEU A 185 1.92 -10.93 10.30
C LEU A 185 2.74 -9.79 9.64
N ILE A 186 2.88 -8.67 10.33
CA ILE A 186 3.66 -7.51 9.86
C ILE A 186 5.14 -7.89 9.71
N SER A 187 5.71 -8.55 10.73
CA SER A 187 7.11 -8.99 10.70
C SER A 187 7.38 -10.00 9.59
N SER A 188 6.46 -10.95 9.38
CA SER A 188 6.59 -11.93 8.28
C SER A 188 6.52 -11.27 6.90
N ILE A 189 5.62 -10.31 6.71
CA ILE A 189 5.54 -9.52 5.46
C ILE A 189 6.83 -8.72 5.26
N GLY A 190 7.36 -8.09 6.32
CA GLY A 190 8.61 -7.36 6.28
C GLY A 190 9.80 -8.24 5.89
N ILE A 191 9.91 -9.44 6.48
CA ILE A 191 10.98 -10.40 6.16
C ILE A 191 10.85 -10.90 4.71
N ILE A 192 9.65 -11.28 4.29
CA ILE A 192 9.40 -11.76 2.92
C ILE A 192 9.72 -10.67 1.90
N SER A 193 9.30 -9.43 2.13
CA SER A 193 9.60 -8.31 1.23
C SER A 193 11.10 -8.01 1.17
N ALA A 194 11.81 -8.09 2.29
CA ALA A 194 13.26 -7.92 2.33
C ALA A 194 14.00 -9.06 1.59
N LEU A 195 13.53 -10.30 1.72
CA LEU A 195 14.09 -11.44 0.99
C LEU A 195 13.88 -11.30 -0.52
N ILE A 196 12.68 -10.90 -0.95
CA ILE A 196 12.37 -10.66 -2.36
C ILE A 196 13.23 -9.53 -2.91
N ALA A 197 13.35 -8.41 -2.20
CA ALA A 197 14.19 -7.28 -2.60
C ALA A 197 15.66 -7.68 -2.75
N ASN A 198 16.18 -8.50 -1.82
CA ASN A 198 17.54 -9.03 -1.91
C ASN A 198 17.70 -9.99 -3.10
N LEU A 199 16.72 -10.83 -3.38
CA LEU A 199 16.76 -11.77 -4.51
C LEU A 199 16.78 -11.03 -5.86
N ILE A 200 15.96 -9.98 -5.98
CA ILE A 200 15.91 -9.12 -7.18
C ILE A 200 17.22 -8.33 -7.37
N SER A 201 17.89 -7.95 -6.28
CA SER A 201 19.17 -7.24 -6.35
C SER A 201 20.36 -8.11 -6.76
N LEU A 202 20.19 -9.43 -6.77
CA LEU A 202 21.20 -10.42 -7.18
C LEU A 202 21.09 -10.82 -8.67
N ILE A 203 20.00 -10.41 -9.35
CA ILE A 203 19.74 -10.59 -10.78
C ILE A 203 20.03 -9.29 -11.54
#